data_3b2d4f0642612d1cffeb8cc761a5da91
#
_entry.id   3b2d4f0642612d1cffeb8cc761a5da91
#
_cell.length_a   1.000
_cell.length_b   1.000
_cell.length_c   1.000
_cell.angle_alpha   90.00
_cell.angle_beta   90.00
_cell.angle_gamma   90.00
#
_symmetry.space_group_name_H-M   'P 1'
#
loop_
_entity.id
_entity.type
_entity.pdbx_description
1 polymer ?
#
loop_
_entity_poly.entity_id
_entity_poly.type
_entity_poly.pdbx_seq_one_letter_code
_entity_poly.pdbx_strand_id
1 'polypeptide(L)'
;AAEDLHPAIRDFYEHTSSWTLEVSMTWSSLAWPFGWLIAAVFARRLQQLALPLRRVDTAAGMTSTVTGLFDGQRQVGALWLRRLVATGTVVYSGLYDTVQPPGAARANLRVTFPLPRGRLVVLLAADVTTAGGLRLSSTAGAWGAPGAYLVVENHRGVWARRVPLDELFSLYVDGNAVLRTDHHLRLRQLPVFHLHYRLTPRPLQAP
;
A
#
# COMPACT_ATOMS: atom_id res chain seq x y z
N ALA A 1 12.34 -13.75 -11.68
CA ALA A 1 11.44 -12.60 -11.44
C ALA A 1 10.15 -13.03 -10.74
N ALA A 2 8.97 -13.08 -11.41
CA ALA A 2 7.73 -13.52 -10.75
C ALA A 2 7.74 -15.03 -10.43
N GLU A 3 8.48 -15.80 -11.18
CA GLU A 3 8.65 -17.26 -11.00
C GLU A 3 9.38 -17.60 -9.70
N ASP A 4 10.21 -16.67 -9.20
CA ASP A 4 10.98 -16.87 -7.97
C ASP A 4 10.16 -16.55 -6.71
N LEU A 5 8.94 -16.00 -6.87
CA LEU A 5 8.05 -15.73 -5.75
C LEU A 5 7.41 -17.01 -5.21
N HIS A 6 7.25 -17.07 -3.89
CA HIS A 6 6.47 -18.13 -3.25
C HIS A 6 5.05 -18.16 -3.83
N PRO A 7 4.47 -19.35 -4.14
CA PRO A 7 3.16 -19.48 -4.78
C PRO A 7 2.04 -18.70 -4.08
N ALA A 8 1.99 -18.70 -2.75
CA ALA A 8 0.97 -17.95 -1.99
C ALA A 8 1.08 -16.43 -2.18
N ILE A 9 2.29 -15.89 -2.36
CA ILE A 9 2.48 -14.45 -2.64
C ILE A 9 1.98 -14.12 -4.04
N ARG A 10 2.27 -14.98 -5.01
CA ARG A 10 1.78 -14.82 -6.39
C ARG A 10 0.26 -14.87 -6.41
N ASP A 11 -0.36 -15.88 -5.82
CA ASP A 11 -1.80 -16.04 -5.75
C ASP A 11 -2.48 -14.85 -5.07
N PHE A 12 -1.89 -14.32 -3.99
CA PHE A 12 -2.41 -13.12 -3.34
C PHE A 12 -2.46 -11.91 -4.29
N TYR A 13 -1.44 -11.68 -5.11
CA TYR A 13 -1.43 -10.54 -6.03
C TYR A 13 -2.33 -10.77 -7.26
N GLU A 14 -2.44 -12.00 -7.73
CA GLU A 14 -3.30 -12.37 -8.87
C GLU A 14 -4.78 -12.38 -8.47
N HIS A 15 -5.09 -12.79 -7.22
CA HIS A 15 -6.45 -12.97 -6.72
C HIS A 15 -6.72 -12.24 -5.40
N THR A 16 -6.24 -11.01 -5.23
CA THR A 16 -6.30 -10.26 -3.97
C THR A 16 -7.70 -10.18 -3.35
N SER A 17 -8.76 -10.11 -4.17
CA SER A 17 -10.15 -10.10 -3.69
C SER A 17 -10.59 -11.39 -3.01
N SER A 18 -9.90 -12.50 -3.28
CA SER A 18 -10.13 -13.83 -2.67
C SER A 18 -9.42 -14.01 -1.32
N TRP A 19 -8.80 -12.96 -0.78
CA TRP A 19 -8.07 -13.00 0.46
C TRP A 19 -8.71 -12.12 1.53
N THR A 20 -8.60 -12.56 2.79
CA THR A 20 -8.97 -11.78 3.97
C THR A 20 -7.72 -11.22 4.62
N LEU A 21 -7.77 -9.97 5.06
CA LEU A 21 -6.66 -9.28 5.68
C LEU A 21 -7.03 -8.98 7.14
N GLU A 22 -6.35 -9.62 8.07
CA GLU A 22 -6.33 -9.23 9.48
C GLU A 22 -5.12 -8.32 9.69
N VAL A 23 -5.31 -7.17 10.34
CA VAL A 23 -4.24 -6.20 10.55
C VAL A 23 -4.09 -5.87 12.02
N SER A 24 -2.84 -5.85 12.47
CA SER A 24 -2.45 -5.24 13.74
C SER A 24 -1.57 -4.03 13.46
N MET A 25 -1.79 -2.95 14.22
CA MET A 25 -1.09 -1.68 14.05
C MET A 25 -0.35 -1.31 15.33
N THR A 26 0.91 -0.94 15.18
CA THR A 26 1.73 -0.41 16.26
C THR A 26 2.25 0.96 15.87
N TRP A 27 1.94 1.96 16.69
CA TRP A 27 2.47 3.31 16.53
C TRP A 27 3.80 3.45 17.28
N SER A 28 4.73 4.19 16.70
CA SER A 28 5.93 4.62 17.44
C SER A 28 5.53 5.60 18.53
N SER A 29 6.02 5.37 19.75
CA SER A 29 5.73 6.22 20.91
C SER A 29 6.18 7.68 20.74
N LEU A 30 7.28 7.91 20.01
CA LEU A 30 7.80 9.25 19.68
C LEU A 30 7.01 9.93 18.55
N ALA A 31 6.41 9.18 17.64
CA ALA A 31 5.65 9.70 16.50
C ALA A 31 4.15 9.83 16.79
N TRP A 32 3.67 9.34 17.95
CA TRP A 32 2.23 9.31 18.27
C TRP A 32 1.53 10.67 18.13
N PRO A 33 2.06 11.81 18.62
CA PRO A 33 1.41 13.12 18.44
C PRO A 33 1.38 13.57 16.97
N PHE A 34 2.47 13.31 16.24
CA PHE A 34 2.56 13.63 14.81
C PHE A 34 1.77 12.64 13.96
N GLY A 35 1.76 11.36 14.33
CA GLY A 35 0.92 10.33 13.70
C GLY A 35 -0.55 10.65 13.84
N TRP A 36 -0.98 11.10 15.02
CA TRP A 36 -2.34 11.59 15.26
C TRP A 36 -2.65 12.81 14.41
N LEU A 37 -1.75 13.79 14.31
CA LEU A 37 -1.93 14.97 13.46
C LEU A 37 -2.02 14.60 11.98
N ILE A 38 -1.14 13.73 11.50
CA ILE A 38 -1.15 13.22 10.12
C ILE A 38 -2.46 12.47 9.89
N ALA A 39 -2.82 11.52 10.74
CA ALA A 39 -4.07 10.77 10.62
C ALA A 39 -5.30 11.69 10.74
N ALA A 40 -5.32 12.67 11.64
CA ALA A 40 -6.41 13.62 11.78
C ALA A 40 -6.55 14.56 10.58
N VAL A 41 -5.44 15.03 10.01
CA VAL A 41 -5.44 15.88 8.81
C VAL A 41 -5.80 15.06 7.57
N PHE A 42 -5.26 13.87 7.41
CA PHE A 42 -5.55 12.98 6.28
C PHE A 42 -6.94 12.34 6.41
N ALA A 43 -7.33 11.85 7.58
CA ALA A 43 -8.65 11.24 7.80
C ALA A 43 -9.80 12.26 7.64
N ARG A 44 -9.64 13.49 8.15
CA ARG A 44 -10.71 14.53 8.04
C ARG A 44 -10.86 15.11 6.64
N ARG A 45 -9.78 15.16 5.84
CA ARG A 45 -9.82 15.79 4.50
C ARG A 45 -9.89 14.79 3.35
N LEU A 46 -9.53 13.54 3.56
CA LEU A 46 -9.28 12.65 2.44
C LEU A 46 -10.11 11.34 2.46
N GLN A 47 -10.89 11.01 3.46
CA GLN A 47 -11.66 9.74 3.56
C GLN A 47 -11.00 8.49 2.88
N GLN A 48 -9.82 8.65 2.32
CA GLN A 48 -9.09 7.72 1.46
C GLN A 48 -7.85 7.11 2.14
N LEU A 49 -7.41 7.70 3.27
CA LEU A 49 -6.33 7.22 4.14
C LEU A 49 -6.76 7.39 5.60
N ALA A 50 -7.98 6.95 5.91
CA ALA A 50 -8.46 6.87 7.28
C ALA A 50 -7.74 5.71 7.99
N LEU A 51 -6.46 5.91 8.32
CA LEU A 51 -5.71 4.94 9.12
C LEU A 51 -6.46 4.71 10.44
N PRO A 52 -6.80 3.48 10.79
CA PRO A 52 -7.47 3.19 12.04
C PRO A 52 -6.56 3.60 13.20
N LEU A 53 -6.99 4.58 13.98
CA LEU A 53 -6.21 5.14 15.09
C LEU A 53 -6.21 4.25 16.32
N ARG A 54 -7.18 3.35 16.44
CA ARG A 54 -7.37 2.47 17.59
C ARG A 54 -7.34 1.00 17.16
N ARG A 55 -6.74 0.15 17.98
CA ARG A 55 -6.75 -1.31 17.76
C ARG A 55 -8.17 -1.88 17.68
N VAL A 56 -9.11 -1.29 18.39
CA VAL A 56 -10.53 -1.67 18.41
C VAL A 56 -11.21 -1.50 17.04
N ASP A 57 -10.78 -0.50 16.25
CA ASP A 57 -11.36 -0.23 14.94
C ASP A 57 -11.04 -1.34 13.91
N THR A 58 -9.96 -2.08 14.13
CA THR A 58 -9.50 -3.18 13.26
C THR A 58 -9.82 -4.57 13.82
N ALA A 59 -10.40 -4.65 15.03
CA ALA A 59 -10.63 -5.93 15.70
C ALA A 59 -11.54 -6.89 14.90
N ALA A 60 -12.49 -6.35 14.13
CA ALA A 60 -13.36 -7.14 13.23
C ALA A 60 -12.73 -7.40 11.85
N GLY A 61 -11.50 -6.95 11.61
CA GLY A 61 -10.81 -7.10 10.33
C GLY A 61 -11.22 -6.07 9.28
N MET A 62 -10.67 -6.25 8.09
CA MET A 62 -10.93 -5.42 6.92
C MET A 62 -11.28 -6.28 5.70
N THR A 63 -12.19 -5.77 4.87
CA THR A 63 -12.42 -6.32 3.53
C THR A 63 -11.59 -5.57 2.51
N SER A 64 -11.15 -6.29 1.48
CA SER A 64 -10.46 -5.75 0.32
C SER A 64 -11.26 -6.03 -0.93
N THR A 65 -11.38 -5.02 -1.79
CA THR A 65 -11.92 -5.16 -3.14
C THR A 65 -10.87 -4.62 -4.11
N VAL A 66 -10.54 -5.41 -5.11
CA VAL A 66 -9.65 -5.00 -6.20
C VAL A 66 -10.47 -5.02 -7.49
N THR A 67 -10.50 -3.89 -8.19
CA THR A 67 -11.19 -3.72 -9.46
C THR A 67 -10.17 -3.38 -10.53
N GLY A 68 -10.06 -4.22 -11.56
CA GLY A 68 -9.22 -3.95 -12.72
C GLY A 68 -9.71 -2.73 -13.48
N LEU A 69 -8.79 -1.90 -13.95
CA LEU A 69 -9.06 -0.78 -14.83
C LEU A 69 -8.55 -1.12 -16.21
N PHE A 70 -9.39 -0.94 -17.22
CA PHE A 70 -9.10 -1.35 -18.58
C PHE A 70 -9.20 -0.16 -19.55
N ASP A 71 -8.30 -0.15 -20.52
CA ASP A 71 -8.38 0.65 -21.73
C ASP A 71 -8.61 -0.32 -22.89
N GLY A 72 -9.85 -0.41 -23.35
CA GLY A 72 -10.30 -1.50 -24.22
C GLY A 72 -10.17 -2.86 -23.52
N GLN A 73 -9.38 -3.76 -24.08
CA GLN A 73 -9.09 -5.08 -23.48
C GLN A 73 -7.80 -5.10 -22.63
N ARG A 74 -7.02 -4.01 -22.64
CA ARG A 74 -5.76 -3.94 -21.93
C ARG A 74 -5.99 -3.46 -20.51
N GLN A 75 -5.59 -4.25 -19.53
CA GLN A 75 -5.56 -3.78 -18.14
C GLN A 75 -4.46 -2.73 -17.96
N VAL A 76 -4.83 -1.52 -17.54
CA VAL A 76 -3.93 -0.38 -17.34
C VAL A 76 -3.65 -0.11 -15.86
N GLY A 77 -4.39 -0.76 -14.96
CA GLY A 77 -4.20 -0.61 -13.52
C GLY A 77 -5.25 -1.37 -12.73
N ALA A 78 -5.24 -1.17 -11.42
CA ALA A 78 -6.22 -1.72 -10.50
C ALA A 78 -6.54 -0.70 -9.40
N LEU A 79 -7.80 -0.56 -9.07
CA LEU A 79 -8.27 0.18 -7.90
C LEU A 79 -8.37 -0.77 -6.71
N TRP A 80 -7.66 -0.47 -5.64
CA TRP A 80 -7.73 -1.23 -4.40
C TRP A 80 -8.46 -0.43 -3.34
N LEU A 81 -9.57 -0.97 -2.86
CA LEU A 81 -10.41 -0.39 -1.83
C LEU A 81 -10.43 -1.28 -0.59
N ARG A 82 -10.17 -0.71 0.59
CA ARG A 82 -10.28 -1.41 1.87
C ARG A 82 -11.33 -0.75 2.75
N ARG A 83 -12.15 -1.57 3.40
CA ARG A 83 -13.19 -1.13 4.32
C ARG A 83 -13.07 -1.87 5.65
N LEU A 84 -13.35 -1.17 6.75
CA LEU A 84 -13.53 -1.82 8.06
C LEU A 84 -14.80 -2.67 8.03
N VAL A 85 -14.70 -3.92 8.49
CA VAL A 85 -15.86 -4.82 8.57
C VAL A 85 -16.91 -4.27 9.53
N ALA A 86 -16.46 -3.74 10.69
CA ALA A 86 -17.38 -3.27 11.73
C ALA A 86 -18.25 -2.08 11.32
N THR A 87 -17.75 -1.17 10.45
CA THR A 87 -18.43 0.10 10.16
C THR A 87 -18.69 0.33 8.68
N GLY A 88 -18.11 -0.49 7.78
CA GLY A 88 -18.12 -0.25 6.33
C GLY A 88 -17.27 0.95 5.89
N THR A 89 -16.61 1.65 6.82
CA THR A 89 -15.83 2.85 6.55
C THR A 89 -14.66 2.53 5.62
N VAL A 90 -14.49 3.33 4.57
CA VAL A 90 -13.32 3.23 3.69
C VAL A 90 -12.10 3.73 4.45
N VAL A 91 -11.10 2.88 4.60
CA VAL A 91 -9.84 3.20 5.28
C VAL A 91 -8.68 3.36 4.30
N TYR A 92 -8.87 2.88 3.08
CA TYR A 92 -7.83 2.93 2.06
C TYR A 92 -8.45 2.90 0.66
N SER A 93 -7.97 3.76 -0.23
CA SER A 93 -8.29 3.77 -1.64
C SER A 93 -7.04 4.17 -2.42
N GLY A 94 -6.52 3.28 -3.25
CA GLY A 94 -5.32 3.51 -4.05
C GLY A 94 -5.46 2.94 -5.45
N LEU A 95 -4.95 3.69 -6.44
CA LEU A 95 -4.79 3.22 -7.81
C LEU A 95 -3.39 2.62 -7.95
N TYR A 96 -3.34 1.38 -8.44
CA TYR A 96 -2.11 0.62 -8.66
C TYR A 96 -1.89 0.43 -10.15
N ASP A 97 -0.69 0.75 -10.59
CA ASP A 97 -0.20 0.41 -11.92
C ASP A 97 1.32 0.24 -11.90
N THR A 98 1.93 0.02 -13.04
CA THR A 98 3.38 -0.07 -13.19
C THR A 98 3.90 1.05 -14.05
N VAL A 99 5.04 1.60 -13.69
CA VAL A 99 5.73 2.63 -14.47
C VAL A 99 7.23 2.29 -14.53
N GLN A 100 7.81 2.46 -15.70
CA GLN A 100 9.26 2.38 -15.86
C GLN A 100 9.81 3.81 -16.01
N PRO A 101 10.42 4.37 -14.96
CA PRO A 101 11.04 5.69 -15.06
C PRO A 101 12.14 5.72 -16.12
N PRO A 102 12.40 6.85 -16.78
CA PRO A 102 13.50 6.97 -17.74
C PRO A 102 14.83 6.56 -17.11
N GLY A 103 15.57 5.68 -17.78
CA GLY A 103 16.84 5.15 -17.30
C GLY A 103 16.77 4.06 -16.23
N ALA A 104 15.58 3.70 -15.75
CA ALA A 104 15.41 2.58 -14.81
C ALA A 104 15.51 1.24 -15.53
N ALA A 105 16.26 0.29 -14.95
CA ALA A 105 16.40 -1.06 -15.50
C ALA A 105 15.12 -1.91 -15.35
N ARG A 106 14.25 -1.55 -14.39
CA ARG A 106 13.01 -2.29 -14.08
C ARG A 106 11.84 -1.35 -13.87
N ALA A 107 10.64 -1.83 -14.15
CA ALA A 107 9.41 -1.14 -13.78
C ALA A 107 9.24 -1.11 -12.26
N ASN A 108 8.69 0.00 -11.76
CA ASN A 108 8.28 0.17 -10.38
C ASN A 108 6.77 -0.02 -10.26
N LEU A 109 6.31 -0.50 -9.13
CA LEU A 109 4.91 -0.42 -8.76
C LEU A 109 4.60 1.05 -8.41
N ARG A 110 3.60 1.63 -9.06
CA ARG A 110 3.11 2.97 -8.75
C ARG A 110 1.79 2.87 -8.02
N VAL A 111 1.72 3.49 -6.85
CA VAL A 111 0.49 3.64 -6.07
C VAL A 111 0.12 5.11 -6.08
N THR A 112 -1.09 5.42 -6.53
CA THR A 112 -1.59 6.80 -6.60
C THR A 112 -2.78 6.98 -5.68
N PHE A 113 -2.68 7.96 -4.79
CA PHE A 113 -3.74 8.40 -3.89
C PHE A 113 -4.26 9.75 -4.38
N PRO A 114 -5.52 9.86 -4.82
CA PRO A 114 -6.08 11.14 -5.23
C PRO A 114 -6.20 12.08 -4.04
N LEU A 115 -5.93 13.36 -4.26
CA LEU A 115 -6.06 14.44 -3.31
C LEU A 115 -6.96 15.53 -3.90
N PRO A 116 -7.59 16.43 -3.11
CA PRO A 116 -8.51 17.43 -3.60
C PRO A 116 -7.93 18.40 -4.67
N ARG A 117 -6.60 18.56 -4.71
CA ARG A 117 -5.90 19.44 -5.67
C ARG A 117 -4.64 18.78 -6.24
N GLY A 118 -4.67 17.46 -6.41
CA GLY A 118 -3.51 16.74 -6.91
C GLY A 118 -3.54 15.27 -6.54
N ARG A 119 -2.38 14.69 -6.30
CA ARG A 119 -2.23 13.27 -5.94
C ARG A 119 -0.94 13.02 -5.17
N LEU A 120 -0.96 12.05 -4.28
CA LEU A 120 0.25 11.46 -3.71
C LEU A 120 0.59 10.23 -4.56
N VAL A 121 1.79 10.19 -5.09
CA VAL A 121 2.31 9.09 -5.90
C VAL A 121 3.44 8.42 -5.13
N VAL A 122 3.33 7.12 -4.89
CA VAL A 122 4.40 6.32 -4.29
C VAL A 122 4.93 5.36 -5.33
N LEU A 123 6.23 5.45 -5.61
CA LEU A 123 6.95 4.53 -6.48
C LEU A 123 7.68 3.52 -5.61
N LEU A 124 7.39 2.24 -5.81
CA LEU A 124 7.95 1.12 -5.05
C LEU A 124 8.79 0.25 -5.98
N ALA A 125 10.07 0.08 -5.65
CA ALA A 125 10.88 -0.97 -6.24
C ALA A 125 10.44 -2.33 -5.70
N ALA A 126 10.38 -3.33 -6.56
CA ALA A 126 10.03 -4.70 -6.20
C ALA A 126 11.24 -5.61 -6.31
N ASP A 127 11.58 -6.29 -5.21
CA ASP A 127 12.66 -7.26 -5.14
C ASP A 127 12.15 -8.58 -4.55
N VAL A 128 12.54 -9.69 -5.17
CA VAL A 128 12.28 -11.03 -4.65
C VAL A 128 13.43 -11.41 -3.72
N THR A 129 13.10 -11.87 -2.51
CA THR A 129 14.11 -12.34 -1.56
C THR A 129 14.55 -13.78 -1.89
N THR A 130 15.70 -14.20 -1.36
CA THR A 130 16.21 -15.57 -1.55
C THR A 130 15.27 -16.65 -1.03
N ALA A 131 14.40 -16.33 -0.08
CA ALA A 131 13.38 -17.23 0.45
C ALA A 131 12.04 -17.17 -0.32
N GLY A 132 12.01 -16.53 -1.52
CA GLY A 132 10.80 -16.38 -2.32
C GLY A 132 9.81 -15.34 -1.80
N GLY A 133 10.19 -14.53 -0.81
CA GLY A 133 9.41 -13.40 -0.33
C GLY A 133 9.43 -12.22 -1.29
N LEU A 134 8.52 -11.26 -1.13
CA LEU A 134 8.49 -10.03 -1.89
C LEU A 134 8.79 -8.83 -0.99
N ARG A 135 9.72 -7.99 -1.42
CA ARG A 135 10.02 -6.71 -0.80
C ARG A 135 9.62 -5.57 -1.74
N LEU A 136 8.76 -4.66 -1.25
CA LEU A 136 8.43 -3.42 -1.96
C LEU A 136 8.98 -2.26 -1.14
N SER A 137 9.76 -1.38 -1.79
CA SER A 137 10.45 -0.30 -1.09
C SER A 137 10.40 1.02 -1.86
N SER A 138 10.08 2.11 -1.17
CA SER A 138 10.17 3.48 -1.69
C SER A 138 11.45 4.20 -1.26
N THR A 139 12.41 3.48 -0.67
CA THR A 139 13.66 4.03 -0.10
C THR A 139 14.71 4.23 -1.17
N ALA A 140 14.64 5.24 -2.00
CA ALA A 140 15.73 5.57 -2.91
C ALA A 140 15.95 7.07 -3.02
N GLY A 141 17.21 7.46 -3.25
CA GLY A 141 17.68 8.81 -3.03
C GLY A 141 17.29 9.88 -4.07
N ALA A 142 17.41 9.61 -5.37
CA ALA A 142 17.32 10.62 -6.41
C ALA A 142 15.90 10.97 -6.83
N TRP A 143 15.72 12.10 -7.51
CA TRP A 143 14.47 12.46 -8.18
C TRP A 143 14.13 11.43 -9.27
N GLY A 144 12.86 11.01 -9.32
CA GLY A 144 12.41 9.97 -10.26
C GLY A 144 12.68 8.53 -9.83
N ALA A 145 13.50 8.31 -8.79
CA ALA A 145 13.71 6.99 -8.17
C ALA A 145 12.50 6.57 -7.30
N PRO A 146 12.44 5.32 -6.81
CA PRO A 146 11.45 4.91 -5.82
C PRO A 146 11.36 5.90 -4.66
N GLY A 147 10.15 6.31 -4.29
CA GLY A 147 9.89 7.38 -3.33
C GLY A 147 8.44 7.83 -3.32
N ALA A 148 8.10 8.70 -2.39
CA ALA A 148 6.80 9.35 -2.33
C ALA A 148 6.87 10.76 -2.93
N TYR A 149 5.89 11.11 -3.78
CA TYR A 149 5.83 12.36 -4.53
C TYR A 149 4.47 13.00 -4.38
N LEU A 150 4.44 14.24 -3.88
CA LEU A 150 3.22 15.06 -3.94
C LEU A 150 3.18 15.74 -5.31
N VAL A 151 2.12 15.48 -6.05
CA VAL A 151 1.88 16.08 -7.37
C VAL A 151 0.67 16.99 -7.26
N VAL A 152 0.82 18.24 -7.68
CA VAL A 152 -0.23 19.24 -7.72
C VAL A 152 -0.41 19.69 -9.16
N GLU A 153 -1.66 19.77 -9.60
CA GLU A 153 -2.01 20.16 -10.96
C GLU A 153 -3.02 21.32 -10.93
N ASN A 154 -2.78 22.33 -11.73
CA ASN A 154 -3.71 23.43 -11.94
C ASN A 154 -3.55 24.00 -13.38
N HIS A 155 -4.32 25.07 -13.70
CA HIS A 155 -4.30 25.70 -15.03
C HIS A 155 -2.92 26.26 -15.47
N ARG A 156 -1.95 26.39 -14.55
CA ARG A 156 -0.58 26.89 -14.84
C ARG A 156 0.42 25.76 -15.08
N GLY A 157 0.06 24.50 -14.79
CA GLY A 157 0.93 23.34 -15.02
C GLY A 157 0.84 22.25 -13.94
N VAL A 158 1.80 21.36 -14.00
CA VAL A 158 1.97 20.25 -13.06
C VAL A 158 3.26 20.45 -12.28
N TRP A 159 3.18 20.41 -10.96
CA TRP A 159 4.32 20.47 -10.05
C TRP A 159 4.41 19.19 -9.24
N ALA A 160 5.61 18.73 -9.05
CA ALA A 160 5.84 17.57 -8.20
C ALA A 160 6.95 17.88 -7.19
N ARG A 161 6.79 17.37 -5.97
CA ARG A 161 7.80 17.44 -4.91
C ARG A 161 7.94 16.10 -4.24
N ARG A 162 9.16 15.66 -4.03
CA ARG A 162 9.43 14.47 -3.22
C ARG A 162 9.12 14.77 -1.75
N VAL A 163 8.37 13.86 -1.12
CA VAL A 163 8.06 13.90 0.30
C VAL A 163 9.04 12.96 1.02
N PRO A 164 9.59 13.33 2.18
CA PRO A 164 10.51 12.49 2.94
C PRO A 164 9.77 11.35 3.69
N LEU A 165 9.00 10.59 2.93
CA LEU A 165 8.20 9.46 3.39
C LEU A 165 8.75 8.19 2.75
N ASP A 166 9.14 7.22 3.57
CA ASP A 166 9.69 5.95 3.14
C ASP A 166 8.76 4.82 3.56
N GLU A 167 8.42 3.96 2.62
CA GLU A 167 7.61 2.77 2.82
C GLU A 167 8.41 1.52 2.52
N LEU A 168 8.25 0.52 3.36
CA LEU A 168 8.82 -0.80 3.19
C LEU A 168 7.75 -1.84 3.49
N PHE A 169 7.42 -2.66 2.49
CA PHE A 169 6.60 -3.85 2.64
C PHE A 169 7.48 -5.08 2.52
N SER A 170 7.31 -6.02 3.44
CA SER A 170 7.97 -7.32 3.40
C SER A 170 6.89 -8.40 3.45
N LEU A 171 6.70 -9.12 2.34
CA LEU A 171 5.76 -10.23 2.25
C LEU A 171 6.54 -11.54 2.33
N TYR A 172 6.07 -12.43 3.19
CA TYR A 172 6.69 -13.73 3.43
C TYR A 172 5.67 -14.75 3.93
N VAL A 173 5.99 -16.01 3.78
CA VAL A 173 5.23 -17.10 4.38
C VAL A 173 5.95 -17.52 5.67
N ASP A 174 5.23 -17.54 6.78
CA ASP A 174 5.80 -17.89 8.09
C ASP A 174 5.95 -19.41 8.27
N GLY A 175 6.54 -19.84 9.40
CA GLY A 175 6.76 -21.25 9.72
C GLY A 175 5.48 -22.10 9.86
N ASN A 176 4.32 -21.46 9.92
CA ASN A 176 3.00 -22.11 9.94
C ASN A 176 2.30 -22.06 8.56
N ALA A 177 3.05 -21.80 7.49
CA ALA A 177 2.55 -21.65 6.12
C ALA A 177 1.50 -20.54 5.95
N VAL A 178 1.51 -19.52 6.81
CA VAL A 178 0.61 -18.37 6.73
C VAL A 178 1.31 -17.21 6.03
N LEU A 179 0.64 -16.61 5.05
CA LEU A 179 1.15 -15.41 4.37
C LEU A 179 1.07 -14.20 5.32
N ARG A 180 2.19 -13.51 5.46
CA ARG A 180 2.36 -12.32 6.30
C ARG A 180 2.84 -11.14 5.49
N THR A 181 2.51 -9.94 5.95
CA THR A 181 3.10 -8.71 5.44
C THR A 181 3.44 -7.78 6.59
N ASP A 182 4.67 -7.33 6.64
CA ASP A 182 5.10 -6.22 7.48
C ASP A 182 5.19 -4.96 6.64
N HIS A 183 4.50 -3.89 7.07
CA HIS A 183 4.52 -2.59 6.42
C HIS A 183 5.05 -1.55 7.40
N HIS A 184 6.23 -1.03 7.12
CA HIS A 184 6.86 0.04 7.88
C HIS A 184 6.74 1.36 7.13
N LEU A 185 6.23 2.38 7.81
CA LEU A 185 6.24 3.76 7.35
C LEU A 185 7.22 4.57 8.18
N ARG A 186 8.07 5.34 7.52
CA ARG A 186 9.02 6.26 8.14
C ARG A 186 8.88 7.65 7.55
N LEU A 187 9.04 8.67 8.39
CA LEU A 187 9.13 10.07 7.98
C LEU A 187 10.52 10.60 8.36
N ARG A 188 11.34 11.00 7.37
CA ARG A 188 12.75 11.41 7.61
C ARG A 188 13.52 10.40 8.46
N GLN A 189 13.39 9.12 8.15
CA GLN A 189 13.98 7.98 8.88
C GLN A 189 13.37 7.69 10.27
N LEU A 190 12.53 8.57 10.82
CA LEU A 190 11.82 8.30 12.07
C LEU A 190 10.66 7.32 11.83
N PRO A 191 10.56 6.23 12.60
CA PRO A 191 9.45 5.30 12.45
C PRO A 191 8.14 5.99 12.84
N VAL A 192 7.13 5.91 11.95
CA VAL A 192 5.79 6.44 12.19
C VAL A 192 4.88 5.34 12.69
N PHE A 193 4.72 4.28 11.89
CA PHE A 193 3.95 3.11 12.28
C PHE A 193 4.51 1.82 11.65
N HIS A 194 4.09 0.72 12.23
CA HIS A 194 4.27 -0.63 11.72
C HIS A 194 2.90 -1.31 11.66
N LEU A 195 2.52 -1.80 10.47
CA LEU A 195 1.36 -2.64 10.26
C LEU A 195 1.82 -4.06 10.01
N HIS A 196 1.28 -5.00 10.76
CA HIS A 196 1.47 -6.42 10.54
C HIS A 196 0.16 -7.02 10.04
N TYR A 197 0.20 -7.67 8.89
CA TYR A 197 -0.94 -8.32 8.29
C TYR A 197 -0.81 -9.83 8.35
N ARG A 198 -1.92 -10.48 8.65
CA ARG A 198 -2.14 -11.89 8.40
C ARG A 198 -3.09 -12.00 7.20
N LEU A 199 -2.67 -12.75 6.20
CA LEU A 199 -3.37 -12.90 4.95
C LEU A 199 -3.82 -14.36 4.83
N THR A 200 -5.13 -14.58 4.73
CA THR A 200 -5.70 -15.92 4.61
C THR A 200 -6.65 -15.98 3.41
N PRO A 201 -6.60 -17.03 2.60
CA PRO A 201 -7.59 -17.23 1.55
C PRO A 201 -8.99 -17.26 2.15
N ARG A 202 -9.97 -16.65 1.49
CA ARG A 202 -11.37 -16.79 1.88
C ARG A 202 -11.83 -18.22 1.58
N PRO A 203 -12.58 -18.83 2.49
CA PRO A 203 -13.26 -20.06 2.14
C PRO A 203 -14.15 -19.80 0.90
N LEU A 204 -14.07 -20.70 -0.08
CA LEU A 204 -15.02 -20.69 -1.19
C LEU A 204 -16.41 -20.76 -0.54
N GLN A 205 -17.21 -19.70 -0.70
CA GLN A 205 -18.63 -19.80 -0.35
C GLN A 205 -19.21 -20.87 -1.28
N ALA A 206 -19.63 -22.00 -0.70
CA ALA A 206 -20.39 -22.97 -1.46
C ALA A 206 -21.63 -22.27 -2.04
N PRO A 207 -22.02 -22.56 -3.29
CA PRO A 207 -23.14 -21.95 -3.97
C PRO A 207 -24.46 -22.18 -3.24
#